data_3ecf9dc604984c7bfe18f201dbedfbd6
#
_entry.id   3ecf9dc604984c7bfe18f201dbedfbd6
#
_cell.length_a   1.000
_cell.length_b   1.000
_cell.length_c   1.000
_cell.angle_alpha   90.00
_cell.angle_beta   90.00
_cell.angle_gamma   90.00
#
_symmetry.space_group_name_H-M   'P 1'
#
loop_
_entity.id
_entity.type
_entity.pdbx_description
1 polymer ?
#
loop_
_entity_poly.entity_id
_entity_poly.type
_entity_poly.pdbx_seq_one_letter_code
_entity_poly.pdbx_strand_id
1 'polypeptide(L)'
;ILYRGNLVPVQIPRISVEAKITGILRNIFKPDNSIYTKKYIFFTSVYDFEGGNPIGEYELVCKVAKLVGIDNLLVKTHPRDSRTIYKDHGFNVDVNSSIPWEAIQLSGDFSDKVFLTINSGSVLSGSTMSEKPVKTFYMYKLCDIKENKSCQKNAQDIEALLCESSMKEVFRNVRIAEKI
;
A
#
# COMPACT_ATOMS: atom_id res chain seq x y z
N ILE A 1 -13.89 -7.28 -13.20
CA ILE A 1 -14.66 -8.38 -13.83
C ILE A 1 -15.99 -8.44 -13.08
N LEU A 2 -17.08 -8.04 -13.76
CA LEU A 2 -18.43 -8.15 -13.22
C LEU A 2 -18.91 -9.60 -13.41
N TYR A 3 -18.89 -10.39 -12.36
CA TYR A 3 -19.59 -11.68 -12.39
C TYR A 3 -21.09 -11.43 -12.22
N ARG A 4 -21.84 -11.62 -13.29
CA ARG A 4 -23.31 -11.74 -13.24
C ARG A 4 -23.64 -13.24 -13.20
N GLY A 5 -24.03 -13.76 -12.04
CA GLY A 5 -24.48 -15.12 -11.88
C GLY A 5 -24.51 -15.53 -10.40
N ASN A 6 -25.24 -16.60 -10.08
CA ASN A 6 -25.34 -17.18 -8.74
C ASN A 6 -24.03 -17.93 -8.37
N LEU A 7 -22.91 -17.24 -8.36
CA LEU A 7 -21.65 -17.82 -7.93
C LEU A 7 -21.58 -17.75 -6.40
N VAL A 8 -21.47 -18.90 -5.77
CA VAL A 8 -21.16 -18.97 -4.35
C VAL A 8 -19.68 -18.66 -4.20
N PRO A 9 -19.29 -17.56 -3.50
CA PRO A 9 -17.88 -17.26 -3.30
C PRO A 9 -17.24 -18.39 -2.48
N VAL A 10 -16.22 -19.03 -3.04
CA VAL A 10 -15.41 -20.00 -2.31
C VAL A 10 -14.30 -19.21 -1.62
N GLN A 11 -14.25 -19.31 -0.30
CA GLN A 11 -13.14 -18.74 0.45
C GLN A 11 -11.86 -19.50 0.08
N ILE A 12 -10.95 -18.82 -0.61
CA ILE A 12 -9.62 -19.38 -0.84
C ILE A 12 -8.93 -19.42 0.53
N PRO A 13 -8.46 -20.59 1.00
CA PRO A 13 -7.69 -20.66 2.24
C PRO A 13 -6.56 -19.64 2.19
N ARG A 14 -6.26 -18.99 3.33
CA ARG A 14 -5.04 -18.20 3.45
C ARG A 14 -3.91 -19.07 2.90
N ILE A 15 -3.23 -18.57 1.88
CA ILE A 15 -1.97 -19.15 1.48
C ILE A 15 -1.09 -18.97 2.70
N SER A 16 -1.00 -20.04 3.52
CA SER A 16 0.04 -20.07 4.53
C SER A 16 1.32 -19.79 3.78
N VAL A 17 2.17 -18.95 4.33
CA VAL A 17 3.46 -18.60 3.73
C VAL A 17 4.31 -19.88 3.76
N GLU A 18 3.94 -20.86 2.92
CA GLU A 18 4.71 -22.07 2.78
C GLU A 18 6.09 -21.67 2.27
N ALA A 19 7.12 -22.06 2.99
CA ALA A 19 8.51 -21.78 2.64
C ALA A 19 8.82 -22.10 1.17
N LYS A 20 8.12 -23.10 0.60
CA LYS A 20 8.21 -23.47 -0.80
C LYS A 20 7.73 -22.39 -1.76
N ILE A 21 6.54 -21.78 -1.51
CA ILE A 21 5.99 -20.71 -2.35
C ILE A 21 6.86 -19.47 -2.25
N THR A 22 7.25 -19.12 -1.05
CA THR A 22 8.16 -17.99 -0.80
C THR A 22 9.50 -18.18 -1.53
N GLY A 23 10.06 -19.40 -1.49
CA GLY A 23 11.28 -19.75 -2.21
C GLY A 23 11.14 -19.61 -3.73
N ILE A 24 10.02 -20.05 -4.30
CA ILE A 24 9.71 -19.89 -5.73
C ILE A 24 9.63 -18.42 -6.11
N LEU A 25 8.88 -17.61 -5.34
CA LEU A 25 8.71 -16.19 -5.61
C LEU A 25 10.05 -15.44 -5.52
N ARG A 26 10.88 -15.73 -4.51
CA ARG A 26 12.24 -15.17 -4.40
C ARG A 26 13.12 -15.51 -5.60
N ASN A 27 13.04 -16.73 -6.11
CA ASN A 27 13.82 -17.15 -7.26
C ASN A 27 13.37 -16.50 -8.56
N ILE A 28 12.06 -16.27 -8.73
CA ILE A 28 11.49 -15.64 -9.92
C ILE A 28 11.76 -14.14 -9.91
N PHE A 29 11.39 -13.45 -8.83
CA PHE A 29 11.37 -11.98 -8.78
C PHE A 29 12.67 -11.38 -8.27
N LYS A 30 13.44 -12.10 -7.45
CA LYS A 30 14.74 -11.66 -6.86
C LYS A 30 14.68 -10.23 -6.31
N PRO A 31 13.70 -9.89 -5.44
CA PRO A 31 13.58 -8.52 -4.93
C PRO A 31 14.83 -8.15 -4.12
N ASP A 32 15.29 -6.91 -4.30
CA ASP A 32 16.31 -6.34 -3.42
C ASP A 32 15.64 -5.85 -2.13
N ASN A 33 15.72 -6.66 -1.09
CA ASN A 33 15.13 -6.33 0.21
C ASN A 33 16.01 -5.40 1.06
N SER A 34 17.24 -5.09 0.64
CA SER A 34 18.16 -4.22 1.38
C SER A 34 17.62 -2.78 1.53
N ILE A 35 16.75 -2.35 0.61
CA ILE A 35 16.14 -1.01 0.63
C ILE A 35 15.03 -0.87 1.68
N TYR A 36 14.43 -1.98 2.14
CA TYR A 36 13.31 -1.93 3.11
C TYR A 36 13.76 -1.83 4.56
N THR A 37 14.89 -1.18 4.80
CA THR A 37 15.39 -0.86 6.15
C THR A 37 14.62 0.29 6.81
N LYS A 38 13.93 1.12 6.01
CA LYS A 38 13.20 2.29 6.49
C LYS A 38 11.98 1.88 7.31
N LYS A 39 11.65 2.68 8.34
CA LYS A 39 10.52 2.41 9.23
C LYS A 39 9.18 2.60 8.55
N TYR A 40 9.06 3.61 7.69
CA TYR A 40 7.83 4.00 7.02
C TYR A 40 7.92 3.72 5.53
N ILE A 41 6.89 3.12 4.96
CA ILE A 41 6.78 2.87 3.52
C ILE A 41 5.50 3.54 3.03
N PHE A 42 5.64 4.55 2.17
CA PHE A 42 4.52 5.23 1.55
C PHE A 42 4.26 4.65 0.16
N PHE A 43 3.09 4.08 -0.02
CA PHE A 43 2.63 3.55 -1.30
C PHE A 43 1.89 4.64 -2.06
N THR A 44 2.45 5.08 -3.18
CA THR A 44 1.84 6.11 -4.01
C THR A 44 0.70 5.54 -4.86
N SER A 45 -0.07 6.45 -5.42
CA SER A 45 -1.18 6.16 -6.34
C SER A 45 -0.91 6.76 -7.72
N VAL A 46 -1.91 6.77 -8.56
CA VAL A 46 -1.85 7.36 -9.92
C VAL A 46 -2.79 8.55 -10.09
N TYR A 47 -3.46 8.96 -9.03
CA TYR A 47 -4.53 9.96 -9.12
C TYR A 47 -4.07 11.34 -9.58
N ASP A 48 -2.83 11.72 -9.30
CA ASP A 48 -2.29 13.02 -9.66
C ASP A 48 -1.84 13.13 -11.12
N PHE A 49 -1.86 12.01 -11.89
CA PHE A 49 -1.35 12.04 -13.28
C PHE A 49 -2.08 11.14 -14.28
N GLU A 50 -2.94 10.21 -13.86
CA GLU A 50 -3.67 9.31 -14.80
C GLU A 50 -5.12 9.76 -15.06
N GLY A 51 -5.41 11.01 -14.90
CA GLY A 51 -6.73 11.59 -15.15
C GLY A 51 -7.50 11.92 -13.88
N GLY A 52 -8.42 12.84 -14.03
CA GLY A 52 -9.10 13.45 -12.90
C GLY A 52 -8.30 14.61 -12.29
N ASN A 53 -8.85 15.20 -11.24
CA ASN A 53 -8.19 16.30 -10.55
C ASN A 53 -7.13 15.77 -9.60
N PRO A 54 -5.95 16.41 -9.54
CA PRO A 54 -4.91 16.08 -8.56
C PRO A 54 -5.44 16.15 -7.13
N ILE A 55 -4.95 15.27 -6.28
CA ILE A 55 -5.36 15.16 -4.87
C ILE A 55 -4.29 15.62 -3.90
N GLY A 56 -3.14 16.07 -4.39
CA GLY A 56 -2.04 16.57 -3.57
C GLY A 56 -1.23 15.45 -2.89
N GLU A 57 -1.01 14.32 -3.56
CA GLU A 57 -0.25 13.20 -3.00
C GLU A 57 1.19 13.59 -2.67
N TYR A 58 1.86 14.31 -3.57
CA TYR A 58 3.24 14.73 -3.35
C TYR A 58 3.37 15.64 -2.11
N GLU A 59 2.49 16.60 -1.96
CA GLU A 59 2.44 17.50 -0.79
C GLU A 59 2.22 16.73 0.51
N LEU A 60 1.37 15.70 0.46
CA LEU A 60 1.15 14.82 1.61
C LEU A 60 2.42 14.04 1.95
N VAL A 61 3.11 13.46 0.97
CA VAL A 61 4.39 12.75 1.18
C VAL A 61 5.42 13.69 1.80
N CYS A 62 5.51 14.94 1.32
CA CYS A 62 6.41 15.95 1.90
C CYS A 62 6.06 16.26 3.37
N LYS A 63 4.78 16.36 3.72
CA LYS A 63 4.34 16.55 5.12
C LYS A 63 4.71 15.35 5.99
N VAL A 64 4.49 14.14 5.49
CA VAL A 64 4.89 12.90 6.19
C VAL A 64 6.40 12.88 6.41
N ALA A 65 7.21 13.19 5.38
CA ALA A 65 8.66 13.22 5.48
C ALA A 65 9.16 14.23 6.52
N LYS A 66 8.52 15.40 6.62
CA LYS A 66 8.83 16.39 7.67
C LYS A 66 8.55 15.85 9.08
N LEU A 67 7.52 15.03 9.23
CA LEU A 67 7.13 14.49 10.54
C LEU A 67 8.04 13.33 10.97
N VAL A 68 8.32 12.37 10.07
CA VAL A 68 9.02 11.13 10.43
C VAL A 68 10.52 11.15 10.12
N GLY A 69 10.98 12.17 9.39
CA GLY A 69 12.32 12.26 8.82
C GLY A 69 12.41 11.59 7.45
N ILE A 70 12.97 12.28 6.45
CA ILE A 70 13.09 11.76 5.07
C ILE A 70 13.91 10.45 5.02
N ASP A 71 14.90 10.32 5.91
CA ASP A 71 15.74 9.12 5.99
C ASP A 71 15.02 7.90 6.55
N ASN A 72 13.89 8.09 7.21
CA ASN A 72 13.06 7.01 7.75
C ASN A 72 11.93 6.60 6.81
N LEU A 73 11.77 7.31 5.68
CA LEU A 73 10.69 7.12 4.73
C LEU A 73 11.22 6.51 3.43
N LEU A 74 10.58 5.43 2.98
CA LEU A 74 10.72 4.87 1.65
C LEU A 74 9.44 5.16 0.86
N VAL A 75 9.57 5.69 -0.34
CA VAL A 75 8.45 5.89 -1.26
C VAL A 75 8.41 4.73 -2.24
N LYS A 76 7.36 3.93 -2.16
CA LYS A 76 7.06 2.89 -3.14
C LYS A 76 6.14 3.47 -4.20
N THR A 77 6.71 3.81 -5.34
CA THR A 77 5.94 4.35 -6.46
C THR A 77 5.04 3.28 -7.08
N HIS A 78 3.88 3.72 -7.59
CA HIS A 78 2.99 2.85 -8.35
C HIS A 78 3.72 2.35 -9.61
N PRO A 79 3.57 1.07 -10.04
CA PRO A 79 4.29 0.53 -11.21
C PRO A 79 4.09 1.31 -12.52
N ARG A 80 2.96 2.01 -12.66
CA ARG A 80 2.66 2.88 -13.82
C ARG A 80 3.18 4.31 -13.67
N ASP A 81 3.73 4.68 -12.51
CA ASP A 81 4.26 6.02 -12.29
C ASP A 81 5.69 6.12 -12.83
N SER A 82 5.83 6.78 -13.98
CA SER A 82 7.13 7.05 -14.60
C SER A 82 7.77 8.36 -14.14
N ARG A 83 7.12 9.12 -13.26
CA ARG A 83 7.64 10.40 -12.76
C ARG A 83 8.84 10.17 -11.83
N THR A 84 9.80 11.07 -11.90
CA THR A 84 11.01 11.04 -11.06
C THR A 84 10.92 11.99 -9.87
N ILE A 85 9.79 12.65 -9.67
CA ILE A 85 9.60 13.74 -8.69
C ILE A 85 10.11 13.41 -7.29
N TYR A 86 9.87 12.21 -6.79
CA TYR A 86 10.34 11.81 -5.47
C TYR A 86 11.86 11.69 -5.43
N LYS A 87 12.45 11.05 -6.44
CA LYS A 87 13.90 10.88 -6.56
C LYS A 87 14.60 12.23 -6.72
N ASP A 88 14.06 13.12 -7.56
CA ASP A 88 14.63 14.44 -7.84
C ASP A 88 14.64 15.34 -6.60
N HIS A 89 13.75 15.07 -5.64
CA HIS A 89 13.68 15.79 -4.36
C HIS A 89 14.32 15.00 -3.19
N GLY A 90 15.17 14.02 -3.48
CA GLY A 90 15.99 13.33 -2.49
C GLY A 90 15.29 12.30 -1.63
N PHE A 91 14.09 11.85 -2.01
CA PHE A 91 13.45 10.76 -1.30
C PHE A 91 14.12 9.41 -1.60
N ASN A 92 14.10 8.52 -0.62
CA ASN A 92 14.40 7.11 -0.86
C ASN A 92 13.24 6.49 -1.65
N VAL A 93 13.50 6.02 -2.87
CA VAL A 93 12.49 5.46 -3.76
C VAL A 93 12.74 3.97 -3.97
N ASP A 94 11.66 3.19 -3.98
CA ASP A 94 11.72 1.74 -4.22
C ASP A 94 12.22 1.42 -5.63
N VAL A 95 13.34 0.71 -5.71
CA VAL A 95 13.94 0.23 -6.97
C VAL A 95 13.23 -1.01 -7.51
N ASN A 96 12.42 -1.70 -6.70
CA ASN A 96 11.64 -2.88 -7.08
C ASN A 96 10.23 -2.52 -7.58
N SER A 97 10.01 -1.32 -8.11
CA SER A 97 8.67 -0.83 -8.48
C SER A 97 7.91 -1.72 -9.47
N SER A 98 8.63 -2.47 -10.32
CA SER A 98 8.07 -3.43 -11.29
C SER A 98 7.73 -4.80 -10.69
N ILE A 99 8.18 -5.09 -9.48
CA ILE A 99 7.89 -6.35 -8.79
C ILE A 99 6.56 -6.21 -8.04
N PRO A 100 5.64 -7.20 -8.14
CA PRO A 100 4.42 -7.20 -7.33
C PRO A 100 4.75 -7.08 -5.84
N TRP A 101 4.06 -6.17 -5.15
CA TRP A 101 4.33 -5.92 -3.74
C TRP A 101 4.21 -7.18 -2.87
N GLU A 102 3.25 -8.03 -3.17
CA GLU A 102 3.02 -9.29 -2.48
C GLU A 102 4.24 -10.21 -2.54
N ALA A 103 4.93 -10.25 -3.68
CA ALA A 103 6.16 -11.04 -3.83
C ALA A 103 7.32 -10.46 -2.99
N ILE A 104 7.42 -9.13 -2.91
CA ILE A 104 8.38 -8.44 -2.06
C ILE A 104 8.08 -8.76 -0.59
N GLN A 105 6.83 -8.57 -0.17
CA GLN A 105 6.41 -8.77 1.20
C GLN A 105 6.61 -10.20 1.69
N LEU A 106 6.32 -11.20 0.86
CA LEU A 106 6.57 -12.60 1.17
C LEU A 106 8.08 -12.94 1.23
N SER A 107 8.94 -12.06 0.75
CA SER A 107 10.39 -12.26 0.73
C SER A 107 11.14 -11.64 1.91
N GLY A 108 10.47 -10.83 2.73
CA GLY A 108 11.07 -10.09 3.85
C GLY A 108 10.20 -10.04 5.09
N ASP A 109 10.77 -9.59 6.20
CA ASP A 109 10.02 -9.28 7.42
C ASP A 109 9.67 -7.78 7.44
N PHE A 110 8.38 -7.49 7.46
CA PHE A 110 7.83 -6.13 7.51
C PHE A 110 7.08 -5.86 8.82
N SER A 111 7.16 -6.74 9.80
CA SER A 111 6.37 -6.67 11.04
C SER A 111 6.65 -5.41 11.89
N ASP A 112 7.83 -4.83 11.76
CA ASP A 112 8.24 -3.60 12.43
C ASP A 112 7.90 -2.33 11.64
N LYS A 113 7.42 -2.44 10.40
CA LYS A 113 7.16 -1.31 9.51
C LYS A 113 5.80 -0.66 9.75
N VAL A 114 5.64 0.50 9.12
CA VAL A 114 4.38 1.24 9.05
C VAL A 114 4.09 1.53 7.58
N PHE A 115 2.96 1.04 7.10
CA PHE A 115 2.50 1.30 5.74
C PHE A 115 1.60 2.52 5.70
N LEU A 116 1.88 3.40 4.77
CA LEU A 116 1.16 4.65 4.55
C LEU A 116 0.70 4.70 3.10
N THR A 117 -0.51 5.16 2.88
CA THR A 117 -1.04 5.37 1.53
C THR A 117 -2.21 6.33 1.54
N ILE A 118 -2.51 6.93 0.41
CA ILE A 118 -3.81 7.61 0.27
C ILE A 118 -4.91 6.55 0.25
N ASN A 119 -4.90 5.62 -0.71
CA ASN A 119 -5.88 4.52 -0.77
C ASN A 119 -5.45 3.34 -1.66
N SER A 120 -4.15 3.01 -1.71
CA SER A 120 -3.69 1.81 -2.39
C SER A 120 -4.14 0.53 -1.68
N GLY A 121 -4.73 -0.40 -2.44
CA GLY A 121 -5.11 -1.72 -1.92
C GLY A 121 -3.92 -2.61 -1.53
N SER A 122 -2.73 -2.37 -2.12
CA SER A 122 -1.52 -3.18 -1.85
C SER A 122 -1.13 -3.22 -0.36
N VAL A 123 -1.46 -2.17 0.40
CA VAL A 123 -1.13 -2.11 1.84
C VAL A 123 -1.92 -3.11 2.69
N LEU A 124 -3.05 -3.62 2.18
CA LEU A 124 -3.87 -4.60 2.90
C LEU A 124 -3.16 -5.95 3.03
N SER A 125 -2.19 -6.25 2.16
CA SER A 125 -1.34 -7.43 2.27
C SER A 125 -0.57 -7.47 3.61
N GLY A 126 -0.28 -6.31 4.20
CA GLY A 126 0.30 -6.20 5.54
C GLY A 126 -0.51 -6.87 6.64
N SER A 127 -1.84 -6.96 6.46
CA SER A 127 -2.74 -7.66 7.40
C SER A 127 -2.99 -9.12 7.01
N THR A 128 -2.91 -9.45 5.71
CA THR A 128 -3.32 -10.76 5.19
C THR A 128 -2.16 -11.72 4.92
N MET A 129 -0.97 -11.20 4.67
CA MET A 129 0.21 -12.00 4.26
C MET A 129 1.35 -11.98 5.29
N SER A 130 1.31 -11.11 6.29
CA SER A 130 2.32 -11.06 7.34
C SER A 130 1.92 -11.94 8.53
N GLU A 131 2.88 -12.62 9.15
CA GLU A 131 2.65 -13.34 10.42
C GLU A 131 2.18 -12.40 11.53
N LYS A 132 2.81 -11.22 11.61
CA LYS A 132 2.38 -10.14 12.48
C LYS A 132 1.79 -9.01 11.62
N PRO A 133 0.53 -8.62 11.86
CA PRO A 133 -0.10 -7.56 11.08
C PRO A 133 0.67 -6.24 11.13
N VAL A 134 0.96 -5.67 9.96
CA VAL A 134 1.68 -4.40 9.82
C VAL A 134 0.74 -3.23 10.10
N LYS A 135 1.20 -2.24 10.86
CA LYS A 135 0.42 -1.00 11.06
C LYS A 135 0.23 -0.29 9.73
N THR A 136 -1.00 0.00 9.37
CA THR A 136 -1.34 0.61 8.10
C THR A 136 -2.24 1.83 8.29
N PHE A 137 -1.92 2.91 7.61
CA PHE A 137 -2.72 4.13 7.63
C PHE A 137 -3.17 4.53 6.23
N TYR A 138 -4.48 4.62 6.05
CA TYR A 138 -5.10 5.29 4.91
C TYR A 138 -5.23 6.78 5.20
N MET A 139 -4.76 7.63 4.29
CA MET A 139 -4.57 9.06 4.48
C MET A 139 -5.43 9.91 3.53
N TYR A 140 -6.40 9.33 2.83
CA TYR A 140 -7.24 10.05 1.85
C TYR A 140 -8.00 11.24 2.45
N LYS A 141 -8.35 11.19 3.76
CA LYS A 141 -9.00 12.33 4.45
C LYS A 141 -8.08 13.55 4.62
N LEU A 142 -6.79 13.39 4.37
CA LEU A 142 -5.79 14.46 4.45
C LEU A 142 -5.49 15.09 3.08
N CYS A 143 -6.19 14.64 2.04
CA CYS A 143 -6.07 15.07 0.66
C CYS A 143 -7.37 15.71 0.17
N ASP A 144 -7.29 16.55 -0.85
CA ASP A 144 -8.48 17.09 -1.51
C ASP A 144 -8.98 16.12 -2.59
N ILE A 145 -9.79 15.16 -2.18
CA ILE A 145 -10.33 14.13 -3.08
C ILE A 145 -11.69 14.49 -3.68
N LYS A 146 -12.25 15.68 -3.36
CA LYS A 146 -13.64 16.03 -3.71
C LYS A 146 -13.96 15.93 -5.19
N GLU A 147 -13.03 16.33 -6.04
CA GLU A 147 -13.19 16.35 -7.49
C GLU A 147 -12.59 15.10 -8.18
N ASN A 148 -12.02 14.18 -7.41
CA ASN A 148 -11.44 12.94 -7.95
C ASN A 148 -12.35 11.75 -7.64
N LYS A 149 -13.29 11.47 -8.57
CA LYS A 149 -14.29 10.40 -8.41
C LYS A 149 -13.70 9.00 -8.19
N SER A 150 -12.57 8.72 -8.84
CA SER A 150 -11.91 7.42 -8.69
C SER A 150 -11.34 7.25 -7.28
N CYS A 151 -10.69 8.29 -6.77
CA CYS A 151 -10.18 8.29 -5.41
C CYS A 151 -11.30 8.21 -4.36
N GLN A 152 -12.40 8.97 -4.56
CA GLN A 152 -13.58 8.90 -3.69
C GLN A 152 -14.18 7.51 -3.64
N LYS A 153 -14.36 6.87 -4.82
CA LYS A 153 -14.91 5.52 -4.87
C LYS A 153 -14.04 4.53 -4.11
N ASN A 154 -12.72 4.57 -4.32
CA ASN A 154 -11.81 3.68 -3.61
C ASN A 154 -11.79 3.96 -2.10
N ALA A 155 -11.92 5.20 -1.67
CA ALA A 155 -12.04 5.55 -0.26
C ALA A 155 -13.31 4.93 0.37
N GLN A 156 -14.46 5.02 -0.32
CA GLN A 156 -15.70 4.39 0.11
C GLN A 156 -15.59 2.85 0.19
N ASP A 157 -14.96 2.23 -0.80
CA ASP A 157 -14.74 0.78 -0.82
C ASP A 157 -13.87 0.33 0.37
N ILE A 158 -12.84 1.11 0.73
CA ILE A 158 -12.00 0.86 1.91
C ILE A 158 -12.80 1.04 3.21
N GLU A 159 -13.59 2.10 3.33
CA GLU A 159 -14.44 2.30 4.52
C GLU A 159 -15.43 1.16 4.70
N ALA A 160 -16.09 0.74 3.62
CA ALA A 160 -17.01 -0.40 3.64
C ALA A 160 -16.30 -1.69 4.10
N LEU A 161 -15.12 -1.98 3.55
CA LEU A 161 -14.31 -3.14 3.93
C LEU A 161 -13.93 -3.14 5.41
N LEU A 162 -13.51 -2.00 5.93
CA LEU A 162 -13.09 -1.87 7.34
C LEU A 162 -14.29 -1.91 8.31
N CYS A 163 -15.49 -1.55 7.85
CA CYS A 163 -16.72 -1.63 8.66
C CYS A 163 -17.33 -3.03 8.67
N GLU A 164 -16.96 -3.90 7.73
CA GLU A 164 -17.49 -5.26 7.66
C GLU A 164 -17.07 -6.08 8.88
N SER A 165 -18.06 -6.65 9.59
CA SER A 165 -17.83 -7.36 10.86
C SER A 165 -16.89 -8.56 10.72
N SER A 166 -16.95 -9.28 9.60
CA SER A 166 -16.07 -10.41 9.28
C SER A 166 -14.62 -10.00 9.05
N MET A 167 -14.36 -8.73 8.72
CA MET A 167 -13.04 -8.21 8.38
C MET A 167 -12.34 -7.45 9.53
N LYS A 168 -13.09 -7.12 10.59
CA LYS A 168 -12.55 -6.33 11.73
C LYS A 168 -11.30 -6.93 12.36
N GLU A 169 -11.26 -8.23 12.56
CA GLU A 169 -10.10 -8.89 13.16
C GLU A 169 -8.93 -8.95 12.16
N VAL A 170 -9.20 -9.19 10.89
CA VAL A 170 -8.18 -9.24 9.84
C VAL A 170 -7.48 -7.90 9.69
N PHE A 171 -8.25 -6.80 9.70
CA PHE A 171 -7.75 -5.44 9.48
C PHE A 171 -7.64 -4.61 10.76
N ARG A 172 -7.50 -5.26 11.92
CA ARG A 172 -7.41 -4.57 13.22
C ARG A 172 -6.26 -3.55 13.30
N ASN A 173 -5.21 -3.71 12.50
CA ASN A 173 -4.06 -2.80 12.45
C ASN A 173 -4.16 -1.72 11.37
N VAL A 174 -5.28 -1.69 10.63
CA VAL A 174 -5.55 -0.67 9.61
C VAL A 174 -6.34 0.47 10.24
N ARG A 175 -5.95 1.70 9.95
CA ARG A 175 -6.59 2.92 10.45
C ARG A 175 -6.76 3.93 9.31
N ILE A 176 -7.77 4.77 9.43
CA ILE A 176 -7.95 5.97 8.60
C ILE A 176 -7.41 7.14 9.39
N ALA A 177 -6.43 7.86 8.84
CA ALA A 177 -5.85 9.02 9.47
C ALA A 177 -6.76 10.24 9.27
N GLU A 178 -7.06 10.95 10.35
CA GLU A 178 -7.88 12.18 10.32
C GLU A 178 -7.03 13.44 10.53
N LYS A 179 -5.80 13.28 10.95
CA LYS A 179 -4.79 14.33 11.12
C LYS A 179 -3.39 13.76 10.98
N ILE A 180 -2.43 14.58 10.62
CA ILE A 180 -1.00 14.28 10.61
C ILE A 180 -0.41 14.64 11.97
#